data_bf576d2f59872f07649c79c01863e952
#
_entry.id   bf576d2f59872f07649c79c01863e952
#
_cell.length_a   1.000
_cell.length_b   1.000
_cell.length_c   1.000
_cell.angle_alpha   90.00
_cell.angle_beta   90.00
_cell.angle_gamma   90.00
#
_symmetry.space_group_name_H-M   'P 1'
#
loop_
_entity.id
_entity.type
_entity.pdbx_description
1 polymer ?
#
loop_
_entity_poly.entity_id
_entity_poly.type
_entity_poly.pdbx_seq_one_letter_code
_entity_poly.pdbx_strand_id
1 'polypeptide(L)'
;MSDKQKNLIIRTISGVIFLAIMIVGMVFRPDAFIFLFTLITGMTIWEYTGLVNELEDVTINRFISTIAGMYLFLAVAAIRTGYVDNFIVFVPYILSIVYLFVSELYTKNKNAIHNWAYTMLAQMYIALPFSLINILAFEVSPDGTMHQFDKLLPLSIFIFLWVNDSGAYCSGSLFGKHKLFPRISPGKSWEGSIGGGIFVLIAAAIISHYANDDASAHSLSMIQWMGLGLTVVFFGTWGDLVESLFKRTLGIKDSGNIMPGHGGMLDRFDSSLMAIPASVVYLYSITLL
;
A
#
# COMPACT_ATOMS: atom_id res chain seq x y z
N MET A 1 3.57 28.44 -24.13
CA MET A 1 3.89 27.67 -22.91
C MET A 1 4.91 26.62 -23.29
N SER A 2 6.06 26.53 -22.60
CA SER A 2 7.07 25.52 -22.93
C SER A 2 6.56 24.11 -22.54
N ASP A 3 7.07 23.05 -23.20
CA ASP A 3 6.67 21.67 -22.90
C ASP A 3 6.98 21.31 -21.43
N LYS A 4 8.04 21.89 -20.85
CA LYS A 4 8.38 21.73 -19.44
C LYS A 4 7.30 22.32 -18.51
N GLN A 5 6.70 23.47 -18.87
CA GLN A 5 5.61 24.08 -18.11
C GLN A 5 4.32 23.27 -18.23
N LYS A 6 3.99 22.75 -19.43
CA LYS A 6 2.83 21.87 -19.62
C LYS A 6 2.95 20.60 -18.78
N ASN A 7 4.12 19.94 -18.82
CA ASN A 7 4.35 18.74 -18.00
C ASN A 7 4.25 19.02 -16.50
N LEU A 8 4.74 20.15 -16.02
CA LEU A 8 4.62 20.53 -14.61
C LEU A 8 3.15 20.71 -14.21
N ILE A 9 2.36 21.41 -15.03
CA ILE A 9 0.92 21.63 -14.77
C ILE A 9 0.17 20.29 -14.74
N ILE A 10 0.39 19.41 -15.73
CA ILE A 10 -0.24 18.09 -15.78
C ILE A 10 0.09 17.30 -14.52
N ARG A 11 1.36 17.26 -14.11
CA ARG A 11 1.79 16.60 -12.88
C ARG A 11 1.10 17.18 -11.65
N THR A 12 1.06 18.49 -11.51
CA THR A 12 0.42 19.12 -10.35
C THR A 12 -1.07 18.79 -10.30
N ILE A 13 -1.79 18.91 -11.41
CA ILE A 13 -3.22 18.63 -11.47
C ILE A 13 -3.49 17.14 -11.16
N SER A 14 -2.78 16.21 -11.79
CA SER A 14 -2.97 14.77 -11.54
C SER A 14 -2.64 14.39 -10.09
N GLY A 15 -1.62 14.99 -9.48
CA GLY A 15 -1.27 14.78 -8.08
C GLY A 15 -2.35 15.29 -7.12
N VAL A 16 -2.89 16.50 -7.37
CA VAL A 16 -3.98 17.07 -6.56
C VAL A 16 -5.27 16.24 -6.67
N ILE A 17 -5.62 15.80 -7.88
CA ILE A 17 -6.79 14.94 -8.10
C ILE A 17 -6.61 13.61 -7.36
N PHE A 18 -5.44 12.96 -7.48
CA PHE A 18 -5.14 11.73 -6.77
C PHE A 18 -5.27 11.90 -5.26
N LEU A 19 -4.66 12.95 -4.69
CA LEU A 19 -4.74 13.24 -3.27
C LEU A 19 -6.18 13.47 -2.81
N ALA A 20 -6.97 14.20 -3.58
CA ALA A 20 -8.37 14.46 -3.30
C ALA A 20 -9.19 13.15 -3.30
N ILE A 21 -8.99 12.28 -4.31
CA ILE A 21 -9.65 10.97 -4.39
C ILE A 21 -9.29 10.10 -3.19
N MET A 22 -7.99 10.06 -2.81
CA MET A 22 -7.53 9.29 -1.65
C MET A 22 -8.17 9.79 -0.36
N ILE A 23 -8.13 11.10 -0.09
CA ILE A 23 -8.68 11.67 1.15
C ILE A 23 -10.20 11.45 1.21
N VAL A 24 -10.92 11.80 0.14
CA VAL A 24 -12.39 11.66 0.10
C VAL A 24 -12.78 10.18 0.24
N GLY A 25 -12.13 9.28 -0.49
CA GLY A 25 -12.43 7.85 -0.41
C GLY A 25 -12.16 7.24 0.95
N MET A 26 -11.12 7.72 1.67
CA MET A 26 -10.80 7.22 3.02
C MET A 26 -11.68 7.81 4.13
N VAL A 27 -12.19 9.04 3.97
CA VAL A 27 -12.83 9.77 5.07
C VAL A 27 -14.35 9.81 4.97
N PHE A 28 -14.89 9.77 3.73
CA PHE A 28 -16.30 10.10 3.50
C PHE A 28 -17.27 9.05 4.06
N ARG A 29 -17.07 7.76 3.70
CA ARG A 29 -17.96 6.64 4.10
C ARG A 29 -17.23 5.30 4.01
N PRO A 30 -17.63 4.30 4.83
CA PRO A 30 -17.07 2.93 4.75
C PRO A 30 -17.14 2.33 3.34
N ASP A 31 -18.29 2.51 2.66
CA ASP A 31 -18.48 1.98 1.30
C ASP A 31 -17.52 2.61 0.29
N ALA A 32 -17.27 3.93 0.41
CA ALA A 32 -16.32 4.64 -0.45
C ALA A 32 -14.89 4.15 -0.23
N PHE A 33 -14.52 3.88 1.02
CA PHE A 33 -13.24 3.28 1.38
C PHE A 33 -13.07 1.90 0.76
N ILE A 34 -14.05 1.01 0.94
CA ILE A 34 -14.03 -0.35 0.41
C ILE A 34 -13.95 -0.31 -1.12
N PHE A 35 -14.75 0.53 -1.78
CA PHE A 35 -14.74 0.67 -3.23
C PHE A 35 -13.39 1.19 -3.74
N LEU A 36 -12.85 2.26 -3.14
CA LEU A 36 -11.57 2.83 -3.51
C LEU A 36 -10.43 1.80 -3.43
N PHE A 37 -10.28 1.13 -2.29
CA PHE A 37 -9.19 0.18 -2.11
C PHE A 37 -9.38 -1.13 -2.90
N THR A 38 -10.62 -1.54 -3.18
CA THR A 38 -10.89 -2.63 -4.13
C THR A 38 -10.35 -2.29 -5.52
N LEU A 39 -10.64 -1.06 -6.01
CA LEU A 39 -10.12 -0.61 -7.30
C LEU A 39 -8.60 -0.48 -7.30
N ILE A 40 -8.01 0.12 -6.26
CA ILE A 40 -6.56 0.24 -6.12
C ILE A 40 -5.90 -1.14 -6.16
N THR A 41 -6.41 -2.10 -5.38
CA THR A 41 -5.92 -3.49 -5.37
C THR A 41 -5.96 -4.10 -6.76
N GLY A 42 -7.11 -3.99 -7.43
CA GLY A 42 -7.28 -4.54 -8.79
C GLY A 42 -6.35 -3.90 -9.81
N MET A 43 -6.26 -2.57 -9.83
CA MET A 43 -5.41 -1.85 -10.77
C MET A 43 -3.91 -2.14 -10.54
N THR A 44 -3.49 -2.22 -9.28
CA THR A 44 -2.09 -2.52 -8.93
C THR A 44 -1.70 -3.96 -9.34
N ILE A 45 -2.57 -4.95 -9.08
CA ILE A 45 -2.34 -6.33 -9.51
C ILE A 45 -2.36 -6.43 -11.03
N TRP A 46 -3.29 -5.75 -11.69
CA TRP A 46 -3.37 -5.73 -13.14
C TRP A 46 -2.11 -5.15 -13.79
N GLU A 47 -1.58 -4.07 -13.22
CA GLU A 47 -0.34 -3.45 -13.68
C GLU A 47 0.86 -4.39 -13.43
N TYR A 48 1.02 -4.89 -12.19
CA TYR A 48 2.08 -5.84 -11.84
C TYR A 48 2.09 -7.06 -12.74
N THR A 49 0.92 -7.70 -12.92
CA THR A 49 0.80 -8.91 -13.75
C THR A 49 1.06 -8.63 -15.22
N GLY A 50 0.79 -7.40 -15.69
CA GLY A 50 1.18 -6.96 -17.02
C GLY A 50 2.69 -6.89 -17.19
N LEU A 51 3.38 -6.29 -16.22
CA LEU A 51 4.84 -6.15 -16.25
C LEU A 51 5.57 -7.50 -16.23
N VAL A 52 5.16 -8.41 -15.35
CA VAL A 52 5.82 -9.73 -15.29
C VAL A 52 5.55 -10.60 -16.51
N ASN A 53 4.43 -10.40 -17.21
CA ASN A 53 4.12 -11.08 -18.46
C ASN A 53 4.96 -10.57 -19.67
N GLU A 54 5.73 -9.50 -19.50
CA GLU A 54 6.72 -9.06 -20.51
C GLU A 54 8.03 -9.88 -20.44
N LEU A 55 8.22 -10.66 -19.36
CA LEU A 55 9.36 -11.58 -19.23
C LEU A 55 9.17 -12.79 -20.15
N GLU A 56 10.24 -13.23 -20.82
CA GLU A 56 10.21 -14.28 -21.85
C GLU A 56 9.62 -15.63 -21.37
N ASP A 57 9.80 -15.97 -20.11
CA ASP A 57 9.41 -17.26 -19.51
C ASP A 57 8.21 -17.16 -18.57
N VAL A 58 7.49 -16.03 -18.56
CA VAL A 58 6.35 -15.79 -17.64
C VAL A 58 5.09 -15.53 -18.44
N THR A 59 4.03 -16.27 -18.10
CA THR A 59 2.69 -16.07 -18.66
C THR A 59 1.66 -16.38 -17.59
N ILE A 60 1.36 -15.41 -16.73
CA ILE A 60 0.39 -15.56 -15.65
C ILE A 60 -1.01 -15.08 -16.09
N ASN A 61 -2.04 -15.69 -15.50
CA ASN A 61 -3.42 -15.31 -15.77
C ASN A 61 -3.75 -13.99 -15.05
N ARG A 62 -3.63 -12.86 -15.78
CA ARG A 62 -3.89 -11.51 -15.26
C ARG A 62 -5.29 -11.36 -14.68
N PHE A 63 -6.29 -11.86 -15.41
CA PHE A 63 -7.69 -11.65 -15.04
C PHE A 63 -8.04 -12.35 -13.73
N ILE A 64 -7.74 -13.66 -13.64
CA ILE A 64 -8.04 -14.43 -12.42
C ILE A 64 -7.20 -13.95 -11.25
N SER A 65 -5.91 -13.62 -11.45
CA SER A 65 -5.05 -13.08 -10.38
C SER A 65 -5.59 -11.75 -9.83
N THR A 66 -6.10 -10.88 -10.71
CA THR A 66 -6.68 -9.60 -10.31
C THR A 66 -7.98 -9.79 -9.53
N ILE A 67 -8.90 -10.62 -10.04
CA ILE A 67 -10.17 -10.90 -9.36
C ILE A 67 -9.91 -11.58 -8.01
N ALA A 68 -8.99 -12.53 -7.93
CA ALA A 68 -8.63 -13.18 -6.67
C ALA A 68 -8.17 -12.18 -5.62
N GLY A 69 -7.27 -11.24 -5.99
CA GLY A 69 -6.79 -10.22 -5.07
C GLY A 69 -7.87 -9.21 -4.65
N MET A 70 -8.72 -8.76 -5.59
CA MET A 70 -9.87 -7.92 -5.26
C MET A 70 -10.84 -8.63 -4.32
N TYR A 71 -11.07 -9.92 -4.57
CA TYR A 71 -11.94 -10.73 -3.74
C TYR A 71 -11.36 -10.94 -2.33
N LEU A 72 -10.05 -11.17 -2.21
CA LEU A 72 -9.38 -11.24 -0.89
C LEU A 72 -9.62 -9.96 -0.08
N PHE A 73 -9.44 -8.80 -0.72
CA PHE A 73 -9.71 -7.50 -0.09
C PHE A 73 -11.16 -7.41 0.39
N LEU A 74 -12.14 -7.76 -0.46
CA LEU A 74 -13.55 -7.72 -0.14
C LEU A 74 -13.94 -8.74 0.95
N ALA A 75 -13.33 -9.92 0.96
CA ALA A 75 -13.57 -10.94 1.98
C ALA A 75 -13.12 -10.47 3.37
N VAL A 76 -11.94 -9.84 3.46
CA VAL A 76 -11.47 -9.23 4.72
C VAL A 76 -12.37 -8.07 5.12
N ALA A 77 -12.77 -7.21 4.18
CA ALA A 77 -13.71 -6.13 4.45
C ALA A 77 -15.05 -6.65 4.98
N ALA A 78 -15.61 -7.70 4.37
CA ALA A 78 -16.89 -8.28 4.78
C ALA A 78 -16.86 -8.82 6.23
N ILE A 79 -15.76 -9.45 6.63
CA ILE A 79 -15.58 -9.89 8.04
C ILE A 79 -15.43 -8.69 8.96
N ARG A 80 -14.59 -7.71 8.59
CA ARG A 80 -14.29 -6.57 9.47
C ARG A 80 -15.48 -5.63 9.63
N THR A 81 -16.40 -5.60 8.67
CA THR A 81 -17.65 -4.83 8.74
C THR A 81 -18.82 -5.57 9.36
N GLY A 82 -18.66 -6.87 9.69
CA GLY A 82 -19.75 -7.70 10.24
C GLY A 82 -20.80 -8.13 9.22
N TYR A 83 -20.57 -7.92 7.92
CA TYR A 83 -21.48 -8.44 6.88
C TYR A 83 -21.49 -9.98 6.85
N VAL A 84 -20.38 -10.60 7.23
CA VAL A 84 -20.21 -12.05 7.26
C VAL A 84 -19.38 -12.43 8.49
N ASP A 85 -19.92 -13.29 9.34
CA ASP A 85 -19.23 -13.76 10.56
C ASP A 85 -18.51 -15.10 10.36
N ASN A 86 -18.49 -15.62 9.14
CA ASN A 86 -17.96 -16.94 8.85
C ASN A 86 -16.80 -16.89 7.86
N PHE A 87 -15.71 -17.58 8.20
CA PHE A 87 -14.52 -17.71 7.33
C PHE A 87 -14.81 -18.42 5.98
N ILE A 88 -16.00 -18.97 5.77
CA ILE A 88 -16.42 -19.52 4.49
C ILE A 88 -16.33 -18.49 3.35
N VAL A 89 -16.36 -17.18 3.66
CA VAL A 89 -16.16 -16.09 2.71
C VAL A 89 -14.81 -16.18 1.98
N PHE A 90 -13.79 -16.84 2.55
CA PHE A 90 -12.51 -17.03 1.90
C PHE A 90 -12.45 -18.20 0.92
N VAL A 91 -13.49 -19.06 0.88
CA VAL A 91 -13.52 -20.23 -0.01
C VAL A 91 -13.34 -19.84 -1.48
N PRO A 92 -14.03 -18.83 -2.05
CA PRO A 92 -13.81 -18.44 -3.44
C PRO A 92 -12.39 -17.95 -3.72
N TYR A 93 -11.75 -17.28 -2.77
CA TYR A 93 -10.33 -16.90 -2.90
C TYR A 93 -9.43 -18.15 -2.96
N ILE A 94 -9.61 -19.07 -2.03
CA ILE A 94 -8.84 -20.32 -1.99
C ILE A 94 -9.03 -21.11 -3.29
N LEU A 95 -10.27 -21.22 -3.77
CA LEU A 95 -10.56 -21.89 -5.05
C LEU A 95 -9.89 -21.19 -6.24
N SER A 96 -9.84 -19.85 -6.22
CA SER A 96 -9.12 -19.07 -7.24
C SER A 96 -7.62 -19.38 -7.23
N ILE A 97 -7.01 -19.48 -6.04
CA ILE A 97 -5.61 -19.87 -5.88
C ILE A 97 -5.37 -21.30 -6.37
N VAL A 98 -6.23 -22.25 -5.99
CA VAL A 98 -6.16 -23.65 -6.48
C VAL A 98 -6.28 -23.67 -8.01
N TYR A 99 -7.22 -22.91 -8.58
CA TYR A 99 -7.37 -22.80 -10.02
C TYR A 99 -6.08 -22.29 -10.69
N LEU A 100 -5.46 -21.23 -10.14
CA LEU A 100 -4.23 -20.66 -10.68
C LEU A 100 -3.06 -21.66 -10.66
N PHE A 101 -2.99 -22.54 -9.66
CA PHE A 101 -2.02 -23.63 -9.61
C PHE A 101 -2.34 -24.72 -10.65
N VAL A 102 -3.60 -25.18 -10.68
CA VAL A 102 -4.01 -26.31 -11.53
C VAL A 102 -4.03 -25.93 -13.02
N SER A 103 -4.36 -24.66 -13.33
CA SER A 103 -4.41 -24.19 -14.72
C SER A 103 -3.07 -24.35 -15.47
N GLU A 104 -1.94 -24.26 -14.75
CA GLU A 104 -0.60 -24.48 -15.34
C GLU A 104 -0.38 -25.92 -15.87
N LEU A 105 -1.12 -26.91 -15.34
CA LEU A 105 -1.06 -28.30 -15.85
C LEU A 105 -1.61 -28.41 -17.28
N TYR A 106 -2.51 -27.51 -17.66
CA TYR A 106 -3.20 -27.52 -18.96
C TYR A 106 -2.62 -26.49 -19.94
N THR A 107 -1.70 -25.65 -19.49
CA THR A 107 -0.98 -24.68 -20.32
C THR A 107 0.36 -25.29 -20.75
N LYS A 108 0.77 -25.03 -22.01
CA LYS A 108 2.09 -25.46 -22.51
C LYS A 108 3.16 -24.42 -22.21
N ASN A 109 3.10 -23.79 -21.04
CA ASN A 109 4.07 -22.78 -20.64
C ASN A 109 5.44 -23.42 -20.33
N LYS A 110 6.50 -22.72 -20.69
CA LYS A 110 7.87 -23.22 -20.53
C LYS A 110 8.29 -23.34 -19.07
N ASN A 111 7.74 -22.51 -18.18
CA ASN A 111 8.18 -22.44 -16.79
C ASN A 111 7.01 -22.19 -15.81
N ALA A 112 6.32 -23.28 -15.43
CA ALA A 112 5.21 -23.23 -14.47
C ALA A 112 5.66 -22.69 -13.10
N ILE A 113 6.90 -22.92 -12.67
CA ILE A 113 7.42 -22.47 -11.38
C ILE A 113 7.50 -20.94 -11.34
N HIS A 114 7.97 -20.29 -12.41
CA HIS A 114 7.98 -18.84 -12.50
C HIS A 114 6.56 -18.27 -12.49
N ASN A 115 5.62 -18.88 -13.21
CA ASN A 115 4.22 -18.46 -13.22
C ASN A 115 3.59 -18.54 -11.82
N TRP A 116 3.80 -19.64 -11.10
CA TRP A 116 3.34 -19.76 -9.72
C TRP A 116 4.00 -18.73 -8.79
N ALA A 117 5.32 -18.55 -8.90
CA ALA A 117 6.05 -17.59 -8.08
C ALA A 117 5.55 -16.16 -8.27
N TYR A 118 5.42 -15.70 -9.52
CA TYR A 118 4.94 -14.35 -9.80
C TYR A 118 3.46 -14.18 -9.48
N THR A 119 2.63 -15.22 -9.68
CA THR A 119 1.22 -15.21 -9.26
C THR A 119 1.10 -15.09 -7.75
N MET A 120 1.86 -15.88 -6.99
CA MET A 120 1.85 -15.79 -5.52
C MET A 120 2.44 -14.47 -5.02
N LEU A 121 3.45 -13.94 -5.69
CA LEU A 121 3.99 -12.62 -5.36
C LEU A 121 2.93 -11.52 -5.54
N ALA A 122 2.10 -11.57 -6.59
CA ALA A 122 0.97 -10.65 -6.74
C ALA A 122 -0.01 -10.72 -5.54
N GLN A 123 -0.33 -11.92 -5.08
CA GLN A 123 -1.25 -12.12 -3.96
C GLN A 123 -0.62 -11.70 -2.61
N MET A 124 0.63 -12.08 -2.36
CA MET A 124 1.29 -11.85 -1.07
C MET A 124 1.86 -10.44 -0.93
N TYR A 125 2.35 -9.85 -2.02
CA TYR A 125 2.99 -8.53 -2.01
C TYR A 125 2.02 -7.38 -2.24
N ILE A 126 0.88 -7.63 -2.93
CA ILE A 126 -0.08 -6.57 -3.28
C ILE A 126 -1.44 -6.83 -2.62
N ALA A 127 -2.09 -7.98 -2.91
CA ALA A 127 -3.44 -8.24 -2.42
C ALA A 127 -3.53 -8.32 -0.90
N LEU A 128 -2.61 -9.05 -0.27
CA LEU A 128 -2.59 -9.21 1.19
C LEU A 128 -2.34 -7.89 1.91
N PRO A 129 -1.31 -7.08 1.60
CA PRO A 129 -1.11 -5.77 2.22
C PRO A 129 -2.32 -4.85 2.12
N PHE A 130 -2.91 -4.71 0.93
CA PHE A 130 -4.12 -3.91 0.80
C PHE A 130 -5.31 -4.49 1.57
N SER A 131 -5.46 -5.81 1.64
CA SER A 131 -6.53 -6.44 2.43
C SER A 131 -6.36 -6.15 3.93
N LEU A 132 -5.14 -6.08 4.43
CA LEU A 132 -4.83 -5.78 5.82
C LEU A 132 -5.22 -4.34 6.25
N ILE A 133 -5.37 -3.40 5.31
CA ILE A 133 -5.82 -2.04 5.64
C ILE A 133 -7.25 -2.05 6.23
N ASN A 134 -8.08 -3.05 5.90
CA ASN A 134 -9.39 -3.20 6.50
C ASN A 134 -9.33 -3.46 8.01
N ILE A 135 -8.24 -4.07 8.51
CA ILE A 135 -8.03 -4.27 9.95
C ILE A 135 -7.84 -2.92 10.65
N LEU A 136 -7.23 -1.96 9.97
CA LEU A 136 -6.99 -0.62 10.48
C LEU A 136 -8.21 0.28 10.34
N ALA A 137 -9.01 0.06 9.29
CA ALA A 137 -10.19 0.88 8.97
C ALA A 137 -11.45 0.45 9.73
N PHE A 138 -11.54 -0.81 10.17
CA PHE A 138 -12.74 -1.33 10.84
C PHE A 138 -12.35 -1.95 12.17
N GLU A 139 -12.65 -1.23 13.24
CA GLU A 139 -12.50 -1.71 14.59
C GLU A 139 -13.64 -2.65 14.95
N VAL A 140 -13.30 -3.76 15.58
CA VAL A 140 -14.27 -4.74 16.07
C VAL A 140 -14.16 -4.79 17.57
N SER A 141 -15.29 -4.60 18.29
CA SER A 141 -15.29 -4.68 19.74
C SER A 141 -14.85 -6.08 20.24
N PRO A 142 -14.32 -6.21 21.47
CA PRO A 142 -13.82 -7.48 21.99
C PRO A 142 -14.87 -8.60 22.03
N ASP A 143 -16.16 -8.25 22.12
CA ASP A 143 -17.29 -9.17 22.08
C ASP A 143 -17.76 -9.48 20.64
N GLY A 144 -17.17 -8.87 19.63
CA GLY A 144 -17.49 -9.07 18.22
C GLY A 144 -18.84 -8.47 17.77
N THR A 145 -19.50 -7.70 18.63
CA THR A 145 -20.88 -7.22 18.35
C THR A 145 -20.94 -5.86 17.67
N MET A 146 -19.89 -5.04 17.83
CA MET A 146 -19.83 -3.70 17.25
C MET A 146 -18.69 -3.61 16.23
N HIS A 147 -19.03 -3.06 15.07
CA HIS A 147 -18.09 -2.78 13.98
C HIS A 147 -18.10 -1.28 13.71
N GLN A 148 -17.00 -0.60 13.97
CA GLN A 148 -16.88 0.84 13.80
C GLN A 148 -15.88 1.17 12.70
N PHE A 149 -16.23 2.13 11.84
CA PHE A 149 -15.32 2.65 10.83
C PHE A 149 -14.38 3.70 11.43
N ASP A 150 -13.10 3.36 11.53
CA ASP A 150 -12.04 4.31 11.84
C ASP A 150 -11.44 4.87 10.54
N LYS A 151 -11.67 6.16 10.30
CA LYS A 151 -11.10 6.88 9.15
C LYS A 151 -9.70 7.41 9.44
N LEU A 152 -9.36 7.65 10.73
CA LEU A 152 -8.13 8.33 11.12
C LEU A 152 -6.91 7.42 11.01
N LEU A 153 -7.04 6.18 11.48
CA LEU A 153 -5.92 5.24 11.54
C LEU A 153 -5.38 4.89 10.14
N PRO A 154 -6.18 4.45 9.14
CA PRO A 154 -5.66 4.21 7.80
C PRO A 154 -5.17 5.50 7.12
N LEU A 155 -5.85 6.65 7.32
CA LEU A 155 -5.43 7.93 6.78
C LEU A 155 -4.08 8.37 7.35
N SER A 156 -3.83 8.14 8.64
CA SER A 156 -2.58 8.52 9.30
C SER A 156 -1.36 7.84 8.67
N ILE A 157 -1.49 6.57 8.23
CA ILE A 157 -0.41 5.85 7.55
C ILE A 157 -0.03 6.57 6.25
N PHE A 158 -1.01 6.97 5.44
CA PHE A 158 -0.73 7.72 4.20
C PHE A 158 -0.18 9.11 4.48
N ILE A 159 -0.69 9.81 5.52
CA ILE A 159 -0.10 11.09 5.95
C ILE A 159 1.37 10.89 6.33
N PHE A 160 1.70 9.86 7.10
CA PHE A 160 3.09 9.59 7.50
C PHE A 160 3.97 9.28 6.28
N LEU A 161 3.48 8.51 5.30
CA LEU A 161 4.22 8.26 4.06
C LEU A 161 4.46 9.55 3.28
N TRP A 162 3.44 10.37 3.04
CA TRP A 162 3.57 11.64 2.30
C TRP A 162 4.45 12.65 3.01
N VAL A 163 4.35 12.72 4.34
CA VAL A 163 5.21 13.59 5.18
C VAL A 163 6.65 13.09 5.15
N ASN A 164 6.86 11.77 5.25
CA ASN A 164 8.18 11.16 5.13
C ASN A 164 8.83 11.48 3.79
N ASP A 165 8.12 11.31 2.68
CA ASP A 165 8.66 11.56 1.34
C ASP A 165 9.02 13.03 1.15
N SER A 166 8.14 13.93 1.59
CA SER A 166 8.37 15.38 1.51
C SER A 166 9.54 15.80 2.41
N GLY A 167 9.57 15.32 3.65
CA GLY A 167 10.62 15.60 4.63
C GLY A 167 11.97 15.02 4.19
N ALA A 168 11.97 13.79 3.67
CA ALA A 168 13.17 13.14 3.15
C ALA A 168 13.72 13.86 1.91
N TYR A 169 12.84 14.33 1.02
CA TYR A 169 13.26 15.14 -0.13
C TYR A 169 13.88 16.47 0.32
N CYS A 170 13.25 17.22 1.21
CA CYS A 170 13.77 18.49 1.71
C CYS A 170 15.11 18.30 2.44
N SER A 171 15.18 17.39 3.39
CA SER A 171 16.39 17.13 4.17
C SER A 171 17.52 16.54 3.31
N GLY A 172 17.19 15.60 2.42
CA GLY A 172 18.14 14.98 1.51
C GLY A 172 18.71 15.94 0.47
N SER A 173 17.91 16.91 0.00
CA SER A 173 18.39 17.92 -0.93
C SER A 173 19.33 18.95 -0.28
N LEU A 174 19.13 19.26 1.01
CA LEU A 174 19.94 20.23 1.75
C LEU A 174 21.18 19.60 2.39
N PHE A 175 21.05 18.39 2.93
CA PHE A 175 22.07 17.78 3.79
C PHE A 175 22.58 16.43 3.30
N GLY A 176 21.98 15.85 2.24
CA GLY A 176 22.25 14.48 1.77
C GLY A 176 23.65 14.26 1.26
N LYS A 177 24.50 13.65 2.07
CA LYS A 177 25.90 13.28 1.75
C LYS A 177 26.08 11.78 1.59
N HIS A 178 25.44 10.99 2.44
CA HIS A 178 25.60 9.54 2.48
C HIS A 178 24.42 8.85 1.79
N LYS A 179 24.68 8.19 0.67
CA LYS A 179 23.65 7.48 -0.10
C LYS A 179 23.15 6.25 0.64
N LEU A 180 21.83 6.03 0.65
CA LEU A 180 21.20 4.90 1.32
C LEU A 180 21.43 3.60 0.52
N PHE A 181 21.02 3.56 -0.76
CA PHE A 181 21.21 2.43 -1.67
C PHE A 181 21.56 2.92 -3.08
N PRO A 182 22.87 3.22 -3.36
CA PRO A 182 23.30 3.79 -4.64
C PRO A 182 22.90 2.99 -5.87
N ARG A 183 22.92 1.66 -5.76
CA ARG A 183 22.64 0.74 -6.88
C ARG A 183 21.16 0.72 -7.28
N ILE A 184 20.24 0.91 -6.32
CA ILE A 184 18.80 0.75 -6.53
C ILE A 184 18.14 2.11 -6.68
N SER A 185 18.39 3.02 -5.73
CA SER A 185 17.83 4.36 -5.65
C SER A 185 18.90 5.38 -5.30
N PRO A 186 19.64 5.91 -6.29
CA PRO A 186 20.76 6.83 -6.07
C PRO A 186 20.33 8.20 -5.51
N GLY A 187 19.04 8.52 -5.54
CA GLY A 187 18.47 9.75 -4.98
C GLY A 187 18.36 9.74 -3.45
N LYS A 188 18.15 8.57 -2.83
CA LYS A 188 17.94 8.45 -1.39
C LYS A 188 19.24 8.58 -0.59
N SER A 189 19.18 9.29 0.55
CA SER A 189 20.28 9.48 1.50
C SER A 189 19.85 9.17 2.92
N TRP A 190 20.80 8.82 3.78
CA TRP A 190 20.57 8.61 5.21
C TRP A 190 20.05 9.87 5.90
N GLU A 191 20.63 11.03 5.59
CA GLU A 191 20.21 12.32 6.13
C GLU A 191 18.78 12.66 5.72
N GLY A 192 18.40 12.31 4.47
CA GLY A 192 17.03 12.42 4.00
C GLY A 192 16.09 11.54 4.81
N SER A 193 16.39 10.26 4.99
CA SER A 193 15.55 9.32 5.72
C SER A 193 15.38 9.73 7.20
N ILE A 194 16.45 10.19 7.85
CA ILE A 194 16.39 10.69 9.24
C ILE A 194 15.53 11.96 9.30
N GLY A 195 15.72 12.88 8.37
CA GLY A 195 14.90 14.10 8.28
C GLY A 195 13.42 13.80 8.08
N GLY A 196 13.08 12.89 7.16
CA GLY A 196 11.71 12.41 6.96
C GLY A 196 11.11 11.86 8.26
N GLY A 197 11.86 11.03 8.99
CA GLY A 197 11.46 10.49 10.29
C GLY A 197 11.16 11.59 11.33
N ILE A 198 11.98 12.64 11.39
CA ILE A 198 11.72 13.78 12.29
C ILE A 198 10.40 14.48 11.94
N PHE A 199 10.14 14.74 10.65
CA PHE A 199 8.88 15.33 10.23
C PHE A 199 7.68 14.43 10.56
N VAL A 200 7.83 13.12 10.43
CA VAL A 200 6.77 12.17 10.80
C VAL A 200 6.53 12.15 12.31
N LEU A 201 7.55 12.25 13.14
CA LEU A 201 7.36 12.35 14.60
C LEU A 201 6.56 13.60 14.99
N ILE A 202 6.81 14.73 14.31
CA ILE A 202 6.01 15.95 14.49
C ILE A 202 4.56 15.71 14.05
N ALA A 203 4.36 15.12 12.90
CA ALA A 203 3.01 14.79 12.38
C ALA A 203 2.28 13.83 13.34
N ALA A 204 2.95 12.81 13.87
CA ALA A 204 2.39 11.86 14.82
C ALA A 204 1.97 12.56 16.15
N ALA A 205 2.77 13.51 16.65
CA ALA A 205 2.40 14.30 17.82
C ALA A 205 1.16 15.17 17.58
N ILE A 206 1.06 15.78 16.39
CA ILE A 206 -0.11 16.57 15.99
C ILE A 206 -1.34 15.66 15.90
N ILE A 207 -1.26 14.52 15.19
CA ILE A 207 -2.36 13.58 15.06
C ILE A 207 -2.81 13.07 16.43
N SER A 208 -1.88 12.70 17.32
CA SER A 208 -2.19 12.26 18.69
C SER A 208 -3.00 13.30 19.49
N HIS A 209 -2.71 14.58 19.30
CA HIS A 209 -3.46 15.65 19.98
C HIS A 209 -4.91 15.70 19.52
N TYR A 210 -5.16 15.64 18.21
CA TYR A 210 -6.51 15.66 17.66
C TYR A 210 -7.26 14.33 17.81
N ALA A 211 -6.56 13.20 17.80
CA ALA A 211 -7.17 11.89 17.99
C ALA A 211 -7.75 11.68 19.39
N ASN A 212 -7.15 12.30 20.42
CA ASN A 212 -7.62 12.18 21.80
C ASN A 212 -8.91 12.98 22.09
N ASP A 213 -9.28 13.91 21.19
CA ASP A 213 -10.53 14.67 21.29
C ASP A 213 -11.72 13.91 20.67
N ASP A 214 -11.47 12.86 19.89
CA ASP A 214 -12.50 12.05 19.22
C ASP A 214 -12.68 10.72 19.98
N ALA A 215 -13.84 10.54 20.62
CA ALA A 215 -14.17 9.36 21.43
C ALA A 215 -14.20 8.02 20.64
N SER A 216 -13.97 8.07 19.34
CA SER A 216 -14.00 6.95 18.40
C SER A 216 -12.63 6.43 18.00
N ALA A 217 -11.56 7.17 18.26
CA ALA A 217 -10.22 6.73 17.88
C ALA A 217 -9.65 5.76 18.92
N HIS A 218 -8.89 4.78 18.48
CA HIS A 218 -8.03 3.98 19.34
C HIS A 218 -7.32 4.93 20.32
N SER A 219 -7.47 4.72 21.63
CA SER A 219 -6.87 5.54 22.68
C SER A 219 -5.34 5.35 22.71
N LEU A 220 -4.69 5.59 21.55
CA LEU A 220 -3.24 5.50 21.45
C LEU A 220 -2.61 6.70 22.13
N SER A 221 -1.69 6.46 23.05
CA SER A 221 -0.86 7.48 23.62
C SER A 221 0.02 8.16 22.56
N MET A 222 0.50 9.36 22.83
CA MET A 222 1.43 10.07 21.94
C MET A 222 2.66 9.23 21.58
N ILE A 223 3.20 8.45 22.54
CA ILE A 223 4.35 7.57 22.30
C ILE A 223 3.98 6.44 21.32
N GLN A 224 2.78 5.88 21.41
CA GLN A 224 2.29 4.85 20.50
C GLN A 224 2.06 5.41 19.09
N TRP A 225 1.53 6.63 18.95
CA TRP A 225 1.44 7.32 17.67
C TRP A 225 2.81 7.57 17.04
N MET A 226 3.79 8.01 17.85
CA MET A 226 5.17 8.17 17.39
C MET A 226 5.81 6.84 16.97
N GLY A 227 5.56 5.76 17.70
CA GLY A 227 6.00 4.41 17.36
C GLY A 227 5.39 3.93 16.06
N LEU A 228 4.09 4.17 15.83
CA LEU A 228 3.41 3.90 14.56
C LEU A 228 4.06 4.69 13.41
N GLY A 229 4.29 5.99 13.62
CA GLY A 229 4.96 6.84 12.62
C GLY A 229 6.33 6.32 12.24
N LEU A 230 7.17 5.95 13.21
CA LEU A 230 8.50 5.36 12.95
C LEU A 230 8.41 4.01 12.23
N THR A 231 7.42 3.18 12.56
CA THR A 231 7.15 1.93 11.87
C THR A 231 6.84 2.20 10.39
N VAL A 232 5.98 3.16 10.10
CA VAL A 232 5.63 3.56 8.74
C VAL A 232 6.84 4.11 7.99
N VAL A 233 7.67 4.96 8.60
CA VAL A 233 8.89 5.50 8.00
C VAL A 233 9.86 4.39 7.61
N PHE A 234 10.13 3.48 8.55
CA PHE A 234 11.06 2.38 8.32
C PHE A 234 10.57 1.47 7.20
N PHE A 235 9.39 0.89 7.35
CA PHE A 235 8.88 -0.07 6.39
C PHE A 235 8.44 0.58 5.07
N GLY A 236 7.97 1.83 5.07
CA GLY A 236 7.69 2.59 3.86
C GLY A 236 8.95 2.86 3.03
N THR A 237 10.04 3.26 3.68
CA THR A 237 11.33 3.44 2.99
C THR A 237 11.84 2.13 2.36
N TRP A 238 11.69 1.01 3.07
CA TRP A 238 12.07 -0.31 2.54
C TRP A 238 11.11 -0.79 1.44
N GLY A 239 9.82 -0.46 1.53
CA GLY A 239 8.82 -0.78 0.50
C GLY A 239 9.18 -0.17 -0.85
N ASP A 240 9.45 1.14 -0.89
CA ASP A 240 9.91 1.83 -2.10
C ASP A 240 11.24 1.23 -2.63
N LEU A 241 12.18 0.86 -1.74
CA LEU A 241 13.43 0.22 -2.19
C LEU A 241 13.18 -1.16 -2.81
N VAL A 242 12.26 -1.96 -2.25
CA VAL A 242 11.87 -3.27 -2.80
C VAL A 242 11.23 -3.10 -4.16
N GLU A 243 10.30 -2.17 -4.30
CA GLU A 243 9.65 -1.87 -5.58
C GLU A 243 10.65 -1.32 -6.60
N SER A 244 11.54 -0.42 -6.16
CA SER A 244 12.62 0.09 -7.00
C SER A 244 13.53 -1.04 -7.49
N LEU A 245 13.89 -2.01 -6.63
CA LEU A 245 14.66 -3.19 -7.04
C LEU A 245 13.92 -4.02 -8.08
N PHE A 246 12.62 -4.27 -7.86
CA PHE A 246 11.76 -4.97 -8.81
C PHE A 246 11.79 -4.29 -10.19
N LYS A 247 11.59 -2.98 -10.25
CA LYS A 247 11.66 -2.21 -11.52
C LYS A 247 13.03 -2.31 -12.20
N ARG A 248 14.12 -2.20 -11.43
CA ARG A 248 15.48 -2.35 -12.00
C ARG A 248 15.74 -3.74 -12.54
N THR A 249 15.21 -4.77 -11.90
CA THR A 249 15.31 -6.15 -12.38
C THR A 249 14.58 -6.34 -13.71
N LEU A 250 13.46 -5.66 -13.92
CA LEU A 250 12.72 -5.63 -15.18
C LEU A 250 13.32 -4.65 -16.22
N GLY A 251 14.36 -3.90 -15.89
CA GLY A 251 14.96 -2.91 -16.78
C GLY A 251 14.12 -1.66 -17.01
N ILE A 252 13.11 -1.42 -16.17
CA ILE A 252 12.19 -0.27 -16.26
C ILE A 252 12.46 0.74 -15.14
N LYS A 253 11.87 1.92 -15.27
CA LYS A 253 11.93 2.97 -14.25
C LYS A 253 10.57 3.20 -13.58
N ASP A 254 9.52 3.26 -14.35
CA ASP A 254 8.16 3.50 -13.90
C ASP A 254 7.31 2.25 -14.22
N SER A 255 6.40 1.86 -13.32
CA SER A 255 5.63 0.63 -13.45
C SER A 255 4.49 0.73 -14.48
N GLY A 256 4.09 1.94 -14.84
CA GLY A 256 3.00 2.18 -15.78
C GLY A 256 2.81 3.66 -16.09
N ASN A 257 1.72 3.97 -16.82
CA ASN A 257 1.38 5.32 -17.25
C ASN A 257 -0.07 5.70 -16.89
N ILE A 258 -0.66 5.04 -15.90
CA ILE A 258 -2.07 5.27 -15.50
C ILE A 258 -2.25 6.71 -15.01
N MET A 259 -1.25 7.24 -14.32
CA MET A 259 -1.28 8.63 -13.87
C MET A 259 -0.33 9.50 -14.72
N PRO A 260 -0.87 10.43 -15.54
CA PRO A 260 -0.06 11.29 -16.38
C PRO A 260 1.02 12.03 -15.60
N GLY A 261 2.29 11.76 -15.92
CA GLY A 261 3.46 12.36 -15.28
C GLY A 261 3.82 11.81 -13.89
N HIS A 262 3.07 10.80 -13.37
CA HIS A 262 3.30 10.21 -12.04
C HIS A 262 3.56 8.69 -12.05
N GLY A 263 3.60 8.04 -13.22
CA GLY A 263 3.85 6.61 -13.31
C GLY A 263 2.59 5.75 -13.16
N GLY A 264 2.78 4.52 -12.69
CA GLY A 264 1.73 3.54 -12.49
C GLY A 264 1.10 3.54 -11.09
N MET A 265 0.17 2.61 -10.90
CA MET A 265 -0.46 2.38 -9.58
C MET A 265 0.54 1.79 -8.59
N LEU A 266 1.38 0.86 -9.03
CA LEU A 266 2.40 0.26 -8.19
C LEU A 266 3.38 1.32 -7.66
N ASP A 267 3.80 2.29 -8.52
CA ASP A 267 4.66 3.41 -8.13
C ASP A 267 4.02 4.34 -7.07
N ARG A 268 2.70 4.34 -6.93
CA ARG A 268 1.98 5.20 -5.96
C ARG A 268 1.79 4.57 -4.60
N PHE A 269 1.86 3.25 -4.55
CA PHE A 269 1.58 2.47 -3.34
C PHE A 269 2.76 1.61 -2.87
N ASP A 270 3.92 1.74 -3.53
CA ASP A 270 5.15 1.00 -3.23
C ASP A 270 5.52 0.97 -1.74
N SER A 271 5.55 2.14 -1.12
CA SER A 271 5.83 2.32 0.31
C SER A 271 4.73 1.73 1.19
N SER A 272 3.47 1.86 0.77
CA SER A 272 2.31 1.40 1.55
C SER A 272 2.21 -0.12 1.63
N LEU A 273 2.68 -0.85 0.60
CA LEU A 273 2.64 -2.31 0.56
C LEU A 273 3.42 -2.97 1.71
N MET A 274 4.44 -2.32 2.24
CA MET A 274 5.15 -2.79 3.44
C MET A 274 4.73 -2.07 4.71
N ALA A 275 4.38 -0.78 4.62
CA ALA A 275 3.97 0.01 5.77
C ALA A 275 2.65 -0.49 6.38
N ILE A 276 1.65 -0.87 5.57
CA ILE A 276 0.36 -1.35 6.06
C ILE A 276 0.50 -2.62 6.91
N PRO A 277 1.11 -3.72 6.42
CA PRO A 277 1.31 -4.93 7.23
C PRO A 277 2.11 -4.66 8.52
N ALA A 278 3.16 -3.86 8.42
CA ALA A 278 3.98 -3.52 9.57
C ALA A 278 3.20 -2.72 10.62
N SER A 279 2.33 -1.81 10.18
CA SER A 279 1.45 -1.05 11.07
C SER A 279 0.45 -1.95 11.80
N VAL A 280 -0.12 -2.94 11.09
CA VAL A 280 -1.00 -3.94 11.71
C VAL A 280 -0.23 -4.73 12.77
N VAL A 281 0.96 -5.23 12.46
CA VAL A 281 1.80 -5.98 13.42
C VAL A 281 2.16 -5.11 14.61
N TYR A 282 2.56 -3.84 14.39
CA TYR A 282 2.87 -2.90 15.46
C TYR A 282 1.69 -2.70 16.42
N LEU A 283 0.50 -2.42 15.88
CA LEU A 283 -0.69 -2.17 16.69
C LEU A 283 -1.12 -3.41 17.49
N TYR A 284 -1.09 -4.59 16.88
CA TYR A 284 -1.34 -5.83 17.63
C TYR A 284 -0.30 -6.07 18.73
N SER A 285 0.96 -5.72 18.50
CA SER A 285 2.03 -5.90 19.49
C SER A 285 1.85 -5.02 20.73
N ILE A 286 1.37 -3.78 20.57
CA ILE A 286 1.16 -2.85 21.70
C ILE A 286 -0.16 -3.08 22.44
N THR A 287 -1.14 -3.75 21.83
CA THR A 287 -2.40 -4.14 22.49
C THR A 287 -2.29 -5.46 23.25
N LEU A 288 -1.23 -6.25 22.95
CA LEU A 288 -0.94 -7.51 23.64
C LEU A 288 -0.03 -7.34 24.86
N LEU A 289 0.63 -6.20 24.97
CA LEU A 289 1.48 -5.80 26.12
C LEU A 289 0.72 -4.92 27.10
#